data_2a4a235300de9f670fcac81be3ffeb40
#
_entry.id   2a4a235300de9f670fcac81be3ffeb40
#
_cell.length_a   1.000
_cell.length_b   1.000
_cell.length_c   1.000
_cell.angle_alpha   90.00
_cell.angle_beta   90.00
_cell.angle_gamma   90.00
#
_symmetry.space_group_name_H-M   'P 1'
#
loop_
_entity.id
_entity.type
_entity.pdbx_description
1 polymer ?
#
loop_
_entity_poly.entity_id
_entity_poly.type
_entity_poly.pdbx_seq_one_letter_code
_entity_poly.pdbx_strand_id
1 'polypeptide(L)'
;MISIELTKSFKKIVRESGREDDVSATLRLVMDGFGNPHAHAGISIRKLGKQVYECRTGLAWRLLFVAQKGVLTFVFAGDHDEVQDFLRSRH
;
A
#
# COMPACT_ATOMS: atom_id res chain seq x y z
N MET A 1 6.67 -13.81 10.60
CA MET A 1 5.57 -13.96 9.64
C MET A 1 4.87 -12.61 9.46
N ILE A 2 4.56 -12.26 8.23
CA ILE A 2 3.93 -11.00 7.91
C ILE A 2 2.42 -11.20 7.78
N SER A 3 1.64 -10.30 8.36
CA SER A 3 0.19 -10.28 8.16
C SER A 3 -0.24 -8.95 7.57
N ILE A 4 -1.36 -8.96 6.87
CA ILE A 4 -1.92 -7.76 6.24
C ILE A 4 -3.26 -7.44 6.86
N GLU A 5 -3.44 -6.17 7.23
CA GLU A 5 -4.73 -5.65 7.69
C GLU A 5 -5.16 -4.51 6.79
N LEU A 6 -6.46 -4.41 6.56
CA LEU A 6 -7.05 -3.37 5.72
C LEU A 6 -8.01 -2.54 6.57
N THR A 7 -7.80 -1.22 6.58
CA THR A 7 -8.74 -0.34 7.29
C THR A 7 -10.06 -0.28 6.53
N LYS A 8 -11.11 0.14 7.23
CA LYS A 8 -12.43 0.31 6.59
C LYS A 8 -12.38 1.34 5.48
N SER A 9 -11.66 2.43 5.69
CA SER A 9 -11.53 3.48 4.68
C SER A 9 -10.77 2.96 3.45
N PHE A 10 -9.72 2.17 3.64
CA PHE A 10 -9.01 1.56 2.53
C PHE A 10 -9.92 0.66 1.70
N LYS A 11 -10.67 -0.21 2.37
CA LYS A 11 -11.60 -1.12 1.69
C LYS A 11 -12.64 -0.36 0.89
N LYS A 12 -13.16 0.74 1.44
CA LYS A 12 -14.15 1.56 0.76
C LYS A 12 -13.57 2.21 -0.49
N ILE A 13 -12.36 2.77 -0.38
CA ILE A 13 -11.68 3.40 -1.51
C ILE A 13 -11.51 2.39 -2.65
N VAL A 14 -11.00 1.20 -2.33
CA VAL A 14 -10.75 0.18 -3.33
C VAL A 14 -12.04 -0.28 -4.00
N ARG A 15 -13.08 -0.51 -3.20
CA ARG A 15 -14.38 -0.94 -3.73
C ARG A 15 -14.96 0.09 -4.69
N GLU A 16 -14.88 1.38 -4.33
CA GLU A 16 -15.43 2.45 -5.15
C GLU A 16 -14.61 2.72 -6.39
N SER A 17 -13.34 2.32 -6.40
CA SER A 17 -12.45 2.55 -7.54
C SER A 17 -12.64 1.54 -8.67
N GLY A 18 -13.20 0.37 -8.36
CA GLY A 18 -13.28 -0.74 -9.32
C GLY A 18 -11.95 -1.44 -9.55
N ARG A 19 -10.96 -1.23 -8.69
CA ARG A 19 -9.61 -1.81 -8.85
C ARG A 19 -9.35 -3.00 -7.93
N GLU A 20 -10.39 -3.67 -7.48
CA GLU A 20 -10.25 -4.73 -6.48
C GLU A 20 -9.32 -5.86 -6.92
N ASP A 21 -9.40 -6.27 -8.19
CA ASP A 21 -8.56 -7.36 -8.68
C ASP A 21 -7.08 -6.97 -8.71
N ASP A 22 -6.78 -5.77 -9.20
CA ASP A 22 -5.41 -5.26 -9.24
C ASP A 22 -4.84 -5.13 -7.82
N VAL A 23 -5.65 -4.60 -6.91
CA VAL A 23 -5.22 -4.42 -5.52
C VAL A 23 -4.97 -5.78 -4.86
N SER A 24 -5.86 -6.74 -5.07
CA SER A 24 -5.68 -8.09 -4.50
C SER A 24 -4.39 -8.73 -4.98
N ALA A 25 -4.09 -8.62 -6.27
CA ALA A 25 -2.85 -9.16 -6.82
C ALA A 25 -1.62 -8.48 -6.19
N THR A 26 -1.68 -7.16 -6.04
CA THR A 26 -0.59 -6.42 -5.43
C THR A 26 -0.40 -6.80 -3.96
N LEU A 27 -1.48 -6.98 -3.21
CA LEU A 27 -1.40 -7.39 -1.82
C LEU A 27 -0.70 -8.75 -1.65
N ARG A 28 -0.95 -9.68 -2.58
CA ARG A 28 -0.25 -10.98 -2.57
C ARG A 28 1.24 -10.81 -2.79
N LEU A 29 1.63 -9.95 -3.74
CA LEU A 29 3.04 -9.68 -4.00
C LEU A 29 3.71 -9.03 -2.79
N VAL A 30 3.03 -8.11 -2.11
CA VAL A 30 3.55 -7.48 -0.90
C VAL A 30 3.71 -8.51 0.21
N MET A 31 2.72 -9.38 0.39
CA MET A 31 2.77 -10.43 1.39
C MET A 31 4.01 -11.32 1.20
N ASP A 32 4.30 -11.67 -0.05
CA ASP A 32 5.41 -12.55 -0.37
C ASP A 32 6.77 -11.84 -0.36
N GLY A 33 6.78 -10.55 -0.71
CA GLY A 33 8.03 -9.85 -0.97
C GLY A 33 8.48 -8.85 0.09
N PHE A 34 7.61 -8.45 0.99
CA PHE A 34 7.99 -7.43 1.97
C PHE A 34 9.06 -8.00 2.93
N GLY A 35 10.11 -7.22 3.13
CA GLY A 35 11.25 -7.67 3.93
C GLY A 35 12.35 -8.30 3.10
N ASN A 36 12.10 -8.55 1.82
CA ASN A 36 13.10 -9.04 0.89
C ASN A 36 13.49 -7.88 -0.04
N PRO A 37 14.68 -7.28 0.13
CA PRO A 37 15.06 -6.08 -0.64
C PRO A 37 15.00 -6.27 -2.16
N HIS A 38 15.30 -7.47 -2.64
CA HIS A 38 15.27 -7.73 -4.08
C HIS A 38 13.84 -7.75 -4.61
N ALA A 39 12.88 -8.21 -3.81
CA ALA A 39 11.49 -8.25 -4.22
C ALA A 39 10.83 -6.86 -4.18
N HIS A 40 11.29 -5.97 -3.30
CA HIS A 40 10.72 -4.63 -3.18
C HIS A 40 10.77 -3.87 -4.51
N ALA A 41 11.90 -3.98 -5.23
CA ALA A 41 12.04 -3.29 -6.51
C ALA A 41 11.00 -3.78 -7.53
N GLY A 42 10.70 -5.08 -7.53
CA GLY A 42 9.77 -5.68 -8.48
C GLY A 42 8.31 -5.25 -8.27
N ILE A 43 7.95 -4.90 -7.05
CA ILE A 43 6.59 -4.46 -6.73
C ILE A 43 6.56 -2.97 -6.35
N SER A 44 7.66 -2.27 -6.60
CA SER A 44 7.78 -0.82 -6.39
C SER A 44 7.45 -0.38 -4.96
N ILE A 45 7.87 -1.16 -3.97
CA ILE A 45 7.74 -0.76 -2.58
C ILE A 45 8.76 0.32 -2.28
N ARG A 46 8.30 1.43 -1.71
CA ARG A 46 9.15 2.56 -1.35
C ARG A 46 8.83 3.04 0.05
N LYS A 47 9.86 3.27 0.85
CA LYS A 47 9.68 3.81 2.19
C LYS A 47 9.53 5.32 2.12
N LEU A 48 8.46 5.85 2.70
CA LEU A 48 8.18 7.28 2.69
C LEU A 48 8.50 7.96 4.01
N GLY A 49 8.53 7.21 5.08
CA GLY A 49 8.79 7.75 6.41
C GLY A 49 9.19 6.64 7.34
N LYS A 50 9.12 6.88 8.63
CA LYS A 50 9.66 5.96 9.62
C LYS A 50 9.05 4.55 9.53
N GLN A 51 7.74 4.46 9.34
CA GLN A 51 7.05 3.17 9.23
C GLN A 51 6.06 3.17 8.08
N VAL A 52 6.10 4.21 7.25
CA VAL A 52 5.14 4.41 6.17
C VAL A 52 5.76 4.03 4.84
N TYR A 53 5.04 3.23 4.08
CA TYR A 53 5.49 2.73 2.79
C TYR A 53 4.41 2.94 1.74
N GLU A 54 4.82 2.97 0.48
CA GLU A 54 3.89 2.88 -0.63
C GLU A 54 4.29 1.76 -1.56
N CYS A 55 3.31 1.24 -2.30
CA CYS A 55 3.59 0.35 -3.42
C CYS A 55 2.62 0.69 -4.55
N ARG A 56 3.01 0.34 -5.77
CA ARG A 56 2.18 0.62 -6.94
C ARG A 56 1.29 -0.56 -7.29
N THR A 57 0.09 -0.22 -7.77
CA THR A 57 -0.77 -1.19 -8.39
C THR A 57 -1.27 -0.58 -9.70
N GLY A 58 -1.13 -1.31 -10.80
CA GLY A 58 -1.40 -0.74 -12.12
C GLY A 58 -0.37 0.32 -12.48
N LEU A 59 -0.74 1.23 -13.39
CA LEU A 59 0.20 2.23 -13.93
C LEU A 59 0.34 3.47 -13.05
N ALA A 60 -0.73 3.91 -12.41
CA ALA A 60 -0.74 5.20 -11.73
C ALA A 60 -1.24 5.16 -10.29
N TRP A 61 -1.76 4.03 -9.85
CA TRP A 61 -2.36 3.94 -8.52
C TRP A 61 -1.37 3.45 -7.49
N ARG A 62 -1.48 3.99 -6.30
CA ARG A 62 -0.56 3.68 -5.20
C ARG A 62 -1.34 3.27 -3.96
N LEU A 63 -0.75 2.35 -3.20
CA LEU A 63 -1.31 1.90 -1.92
C LEU A 63 -0.36 2.34 -0.83
N LEU A 64 -0.90 2.93 0.24
CA LEU A 64 -0.11 3.33 1.41
C LEU A 64 -0.35 2.35 2.54
N PHE A 65 0.73 1.94 3.19
CA PHE A 65 0.61 1.08 4.36
C PHE A 65 1.63 1.44 5.42
N VAL A 66 1.30 1.09 6.65
CA VAL A 66 2.17 1.26 7.80
C VAL A 66 2.66 -0.13 8.21
N ALA A 67 3.97 -0.28 8.33
CA ALA A 67 4.59 -1.55 8.73
C ALA A 67 5.04 -1.46 10.17
N GLN A 68 4.50 -2.34 11.02
CA GLN A 68 4.81 -2.31 12.44
C GLN A 68 4.72 -3.72 13.00
N LYS A 69 5.85 -4.22 13.51
CA LYS A 69 5.91 -5.53 14.16
C LYS A 69 5.33 -6.67 13.31
N GLY A 70 5.65 -6.67 12.03
CA GLY A 70 5.21 -7.73 11.12
C GLY A 70 3.78 -7.57 10.62
N VAL A 71 3.09 -6.50 10.99
CA VAL A 71 1.75 -6.21 10.50
C VAL A 71 1.82 -5.05 9.51
N LEU A 72 1.27 -5.25 8.32
CA LEU A 72 1.20 -4.23 7.29
C LEU A 72 -0.25 -3.76 7.22
N THR A 73 -0.51 -2.55 7.69
CA THR A 73 -1.86 -1.99 7.73
C THR A 73 -2.04 -1.03 6.57
N PHE A 74 -2.89 -1.37 5.62
CA PHE A 74 -3.16 -0.54 4.45
C PHE A 74 -4.21 0.51 4.82
N VAL A 75 -3.85 1.78 4.65
CA VAL A 75 -4.64 2.90 5.16
C VAL A 75 -5.23 3.80 4.07
N PHE A 76 -4.65 3.81 2.87
CA PHE A 76 -5.10 4.70 1.81
C PHE A 76 -4.69 4.16 0.45
N ALA A 77 -5.45 4.54 -0.57
CA ALA A 77 -5.13 4.21 -1.96
C ALA A 77 -5.58 5.37 -2.85
N GLY A 78 -4.79 5.67 -3.88
CA GLY A 78 -5.12 6.75 -4.79
C GLY A 78 -3.99 6.98 -5.78
N ASP A 79 -4.15 8.01 -6.63
CA ASP A 79 -3.07 8.41 -7.53
C ASP A 79 -2.01 9.21 -6.78
N HIS A 80 -0.98 9.64 -7.51
CA HIS A 80 0.14 10.36 -6.89
C HIS A 80 -0.31 11.59 -6.11
N ASP A 81 -1.18 12.41 -6.71
CA ASP A 81 -1.62 13.65 -6.08
C ASP A 81 -2.48 13.39 -4.86
N GLU A 82 -3.38 12.40 -4.96
CA GLU A 82 -4.22 12.00 -3.82
C GLU A 82 -3.38 11.51 -2.65
N VAL A 83 -2.35 10.72 -2.93
CA VAL A 83 -1.44 10.23 -1.91
C VAL A 83 -0.67 11.38 -1.26
N GLN A 84 -0.19 12.34 -2.05
CA GLN A 84 0.51 13.50 -1.51
C GLN A 84 -0.39 14.33 -0.61
N ASP A 85 -1.64 14.54 -1.01
CA ASP A 85 -2.61 15.27 -0.20
C ASP A 85 -2.90 14.55 1.11
N PHE A 86 -3.04 13.23 1.05
CA PHE A 86 -3.28 12.42 2.24
C PHE A 86 -2.11 12.54 3.23
N LEU A 87 -0.89 12.46 2.72
CA LEU A 87 0.31 12.55 3.56
C LEU A 87 0.45 13.92 4.19
N ARG A 88 0.12 14.99 3.46
CA ARG A 88 0.20 16.36 4.00
C ARG A 88 -0.82 16.62 5.09
N SER A 89 -1.98 16.01 5.01
CA SER A 89 -3.04 16.22 5.99
C SER A 89 -2.86 15.42 7.27
N ARG A 90 -1.84 14.58 7.33
CA ARG A 90 -1.56 13.72 8.49
C ARG A 90 -0.40 14.25 9.31
N HIS A 91 -0.65 15.24 10.10
CA HIS A 91 0.39 15.76 11.00
C HIS A 91 0.16 15.35 12.42
#